data_33fa4101c931652167e67f86e5416ae0
#
_entry.id   33fa4101c931652167e67f86e5416ae0
#
_cell.length_a   1.000
_cell.length_b   1.000
_cell.length_c   1.000
_cell.angle_alpha   90.00
_cell.angle_beta   90.00
_cell.angle_gamma   90.00
#
_symmetry.space_group_name_H-M   'P 1'
#
loop_
_entity.id
_entity.type
_entity.pdbx_description
1 polymer ?
#
loop_
_entity_poly.entity_id
_entity_poly.type
_entity_poly.pdbx_seq_one_letter_code
_entity_poly.pdbx_strand_id
1 'polypeptide(L)'
;AQAALADLRVMTKDAHHAAAKWLVDNPVDMLKPTGLSDADLTWVSHAMVGTYGYGLLDGLPSTKEYDYCVWKGIDPELHPYGACFHDIEEKLSTGLIEWLRCQNADTVIVGGLATDYCVKTTVLQLLKGGAWKVIVNQAACRGIAPETVESAWQEMHSAGAIVLENAKEIKKYINNQ
;
A
#
# COMPACT_ATOMS: atom_id res chain seq x y z
N ALA A 1 0.64 -9.87 14.43
CA ALA A 1 -0.22 -11.02 14.09
C ALA A 1 -0.06 -11.38 12.62
N GLN A 2 -0.34 -10.48 11.65
CA GLN A 2 -0.25 -10.77 10.21
C GLN A 2 1.14 -11.28 9.78
N ALA A 3 2.21 -10.62 10.21
CA ALA A 3 3.59 -10.97 9.85
C ALA A 3 3.98 -12.42 10.20
N ALA A 4 3.26 -13.07 11.12
CA ALA A 4 3.50 -14.47 11.50
C ALA A 4 2.74 -15.48 10.62
N LEU A 5 1.99 -15.01 9.62
CA LEU A 5 1.22 -15.87 8.71
C LEU A 5 1.95 -16.12 7.38
N ALA A 6 3.00 -15.39 7.10
CA ALA A 6 3.71 -15.43 5.83
C ALA A 6 5.15 -15.93 6.00
N ASP A 7 5.63 -16.66 5.01
CA ASP A 7 7.01 -17.14 4.92
C ASP A 7 7.97 -16.00 4.56
N LEU A 8 7.50 -15.06 3.73
CA LEU A 8 8.23 -13.88 3.30
C LEU A 8 7.48 -12.60 3.70
N ARG A 9 8.23 -11.55 3.99
CA ARG A 9 7.68 -10.25 4.40
C ARG A 9 8.17 -9.14 3.49
N VAL A 10 7.21 -8.34 3.02
CA VAL A 10 7.50 -7.14 2.24
C VAL A 10 7.10 -5.91 3.05
N MET A 11 7.99 -4.95 3.11
CA MET A 11 7.73 -3.62 3.64
C MET A 11 7.54 -2.65 2.49
N THR A 12 6.43 -1.92 2.48
CA THR A 12 6.24 -0.80 1.56
C THR A 12 6.08 0.49 2.36
N LYS A 13 6.79 1.54 1.96
CA LYS A 13 6.78 2.84 2.64
C LYS A 13 6.68 3.98 1.66
N ASP A 14 5.92 4.99 2.03
CA ASP A 14 6.09 6.30 1.45
C ASP A 14 7.42 6.90 1.90
N ALA A 15 8.14 7.49 0.96
CA ALA A 15 9.44 8.12 1.16
C ALA A 15 9.46 9.48 0.46
N HIS A 16 8.60 10.39 0.95
CA HIS A 16 8.34 11.63 0.26
C HIS A 16 9.46 12.65 0.40
N HIS A 17 9.69 13.39 -0.67
CA HIS A 17 10.66 14.47 -0.73
C HIS A 17 10.09 15.75 -0.11
N ALA A 18 10.89 16.47 0.68
CA ALA A 18 10.46 17.70 1.36
C ALA A 18 10.05 18.84 0.39
N ALA A 19 10.49 18.78 -0.88
CA ALA A 19 10.11 19.72 -1.92
C ALA A 19 9.09 19.14 -2.92
N ALA A 20 8.27 18.18 -2.50
CA ALA A 20 7.25 17.60 -3.36
C ALA A 20 6.23 18.64 -3.81
N LYS A 21 5.89 18.63 -5.11
CA LYS A 21 5.06 19.69 -5.73
C LYS A 21 3.58 19.62 -5.40
N TRP A 22 3.14 18.51 -4.85
CA TRP A 22 1.76 18.27 -4.42
C TRP A 22 1.49 18.64 -2.95
N LEU A 23 2.53 19.14 -2.23
CA LEU A 23 2.40 19.53 -0.83
C LEU A 23 1.58 20.80 -0.65
N VAL A 24 0.75 20.78 0.40
CA VAL A 24 0.07 21.97 0.92
C VAL A 24 0.27 22.06 2.44
N ASP A 25 0.29 23.29 2.96
CA ASP A 25 0.53 23.53 4.39
C ASP A 25 -0.76 23.37 5.22
N ASN A 26 -1.91 23.70 4.61
CA ASN A 26 -3.18 23.70 5.32
C ASN A 26 -4.00 22.45 4.96
N PRO A 27 -4.47 21.67 5.97
CA PRO A 27 -5.34 20.51 5.75
C PRO A 27 -6.62 20.79 4.93
N VAL A 28 -7.16 22.02 4.96
CA VAL A 28 -8.34 22.37 4.14
C VAL A 28 -8.05 22.40 2.63
N ASP A 29 -6.77 22.41 2.26
CA ASP A 29 -6.31 22.39 0.87
C ASP A 29 -5.94 20.99 0.39
N MET A 30 -6.06 19.96 1.23
CA MET A 30 -5.89 18.57 0.85
C MET A 30 -6.97 18.09 -0.14
N LEU A 31 -6.62 17.05 -0.89
CA LEU A 31 -7.53 16.34 -1.79
C LEU A 31 -8.10 17.21 -2.92
N LYS A 32 -7.40 18.29 -3.26
CA LYS A 32 -7.72 19.12 -4.43
C LYS A 32 -6.85 18.68 -5.62
N PRO A 33 -7.36 18.76 -6.86
CA PRO A 33 -6.57 18.47 -8.04
C PRO A 33 -5.30 19.33 -8.11
N THR A 34 -4.14 18.71 -8.36
CA THR A 34 -2.87 19.43 -8.52
C THR A 34 -2.68 19.97 -9.93
N GLY A 35 -3.25 19.31 -10.94
CA GLY A 35 -2.97 19.53 -12.37
C GLY A 35 -1.69 18.84 -12.87
N LEU A 36 -1.01 18.07 -12.03
CA LEU A 36 0.16 17.26 -12.43
C LEU A 36 -0.29 15.89 -12.94
N SER A 37 0.45 15.32 -13.88
CA SER A 37 0.13 13.99 -14.46
C SER A 37 0.25 12.85 -13.45
N ASP A 38 1.28 12.91 -12.60
CA ASP A 38 1.65 11.81 -11.70
C ASP A 38 1.53 12.16 -10.22
N ALA A 39 0.77 13.20 -9.91
CA ALA A 39 0.34 13.58 -8.56
C ALA A 39 -1.01 14.26 -8.66
N ASP A 40 -2.08 13.48 -8.65
CA ASP A 40 -3.45 13.93 -8.94
C ASP A 40 -4.03 14.85 -7.87
N LEU A 41 -3.73 14.60 -6.58
CA LEU A 41 -4.28 15.32 -5.45
C LEU A 41 -3.21 15.96 -4.58
N THR A 42 -3.57 17.08 -3.96
CA THR A 42 -2.76 17.75 -2.94
C THR A 42 -2.85 17.03 -1.60
N TRP A 43 -1.73 17.02 -0.85
CA TRP A 43 -1.63 16.42 0.48
C TRP A 43 -0.80 17.31 1.41
N VAL A 44 -1.09 17.27 2.71
CA VAL A 44 -0.20 17.83 3.72
C VAL A 44 1.05 16.95 3.87
N SER A 45 2.09 17.52 4.46
CA SER A 45 3.35 16.82 4.75
C SER A 45 3.10 15.53 5.54
N HIS A 46 3.54 14.40 5.00
CA HIS A 46 3.49 13.08 5.63
C HIS A 46 4.64 12.22 5.10
N ALA A 47 5.06 11.22 5.85
CA ALA A 47 6.10 10.25 5.50
C ALA A 47 7.37 10.86 4.86
N MET A 48 7.73 12.08 5.26
CA MET A 48 8.95 12.75 4.77
C MET A 48 10.20 12.03 5.27
N VAL A 49 11.10 11.71 4.35
CA VAL A 49 12.36 11.02 4.66
C VAL A 49 13.13 11.75 5.77
N GLY A 50 13.58 11.00 6.78
CA GLY A 50 14.31 11.52 7.92
C GLY A 50 13.46 12.08 9.06
N THR A 51 12.13 12.09 8.94
CA THR A 51 11.22 12.49 10.02
C THR A 51 10.69 11.30 10.82
N TYR A 52 10.10 11.57 11.99
CA TYR A 52 9.40 10.55 12.78
C TYR A 52 8.27 9.87 11.97
N GLY A 53 7.50 10.64 11.23
CA GLY A 53 6.40 10.12 10.39
C GLY A 53 6.84 9.20 9.24
N TYR A 54 8.14 9.16 8.92
CA TYR A 54 8.72 8.19 8.01
C TYR A 54 8.98 6.84 8.67
N GLY A 55 9.02 6.76 9.99
CA GLY A 55 9.26 5.51 10.74
C GLY A 55 8.17 4.47 10.51
N LEU A 56 8.48 3.21 10.79
CA LEU A 56 7.46 2.17 10.91
C LEU A 56 6.66 2.37 12.20
N LEU A 57 5.39 2.00 12.18
CA LEU A 57 4.56 2.01 13.38
C LEU A 57 5.09 1.02 14.42
N ASP A 58 4.98 1.39 15.68
CA ASP A 58 5.33 0.52 16.80
C ASP A 58 4.56 -0.81 16.75
N GLY A 59 5.25 -1.90 17.05
CA GLY A 59 4.69 -3.25 17.02
C GLY A 59 4.73 -3.94 15.66
N LEU A 60 5.20 -3.27 14.61
CA LEU A 60 5.58 -3.94 13.35
C LEU A 60 6.95 -4.62 13.51
N PRO A 61 7.27 -5.64 12.67
CA PRO A 61 8.61 -6.22 12.62
C PRO A 61 9.68 -5.14 12.40
N SER A 62 10.88 -5.34 12.93
CA SER A 62 11.97 -4.43 12.64
C SER A 62 12.39 -4.51 11.18
N THR A 63 12.99 -3.45 10.64
CA THR A 63 13.35 -3.37 9.21
C THR A 63 14.20 -4.53 8.71
N LYS A 64 15.02 -5.15 9.57
CA LYS A 64 15.86 -6.32 9.25
C LYS A 64 15.07 -7.64 9.11
N GLU A 65 13.80 -7.64 9.47
CA GLU A 65 12.93 -8.83 9.43
C GLU A 65 12.06 -8.85 8.17
N TYR A 66 12.31 -7.95 7.22
CA TYR A 66 11.66 -7.93 5.91
C TYR A 66 12.62 -8.42 4.82
N ASP A 67 12.09 -9.23 3.92
CA ASP A 67 12.85 -9.85 2.81
C ASP A 67 12.95 -8.93 1.60
N TYR A 68 11.98 -8.01 1.45
CA TYR A 68 11.97 -7.02 0.38
C TYR A 68 11.41 -5.68 0.88
N CYS A 69 11.99 -4.58 0.40
CA CYS A 69 11.59 -3.23 0.80
C CYS A 69 11.30 -2.37 -0.41
N VAL A 70 10.14 -1.72 -0.40
CA VAL A 70 9.73 -0.74 -1.43
C VAL A 70 9.66 0.64 -0.79
N TRP A 71 10.32 1.62 -1.40
CA TRP A 71 10.13 3.04 -1.14
C TRP A 71 9.44 3.67 -2.34
N LYS A 72 8.28 4.29 -2.13
CA LYS A 72 7.52 4.94 -3.19
C LYS A 72 7.36 6.43 -2.92
N GLY A 73 7.03 7.21 -3.96
CA GLY A 73 6.90 8.66 -3.85
C GLY A 73 8.22 9.38 -3.57
N ILE A 74 9.33 8.84 -4.07
CA ILE A 74 10.69 9.37 -3.88
C ILE A 74 11.00 10.58 -4.78
N ASP A 75 10.29 10.72 -5.89
CA ASP A 75 10.42 11.84 -6.81
C ASP A 75 9.46 12.97 -6.38
N PRO A 76 9.91 14.24 -6.36
CA PRO A 76 9.07 15.36 -5.93
C PRO A 76 7.89 15.67 -6.86
N GLU A 77 7.88 15.16 -8.07
CA GLU A 77 6.77 15.34 -9.03
C GLU A 77 5.76 14.20 -9.01
N LEU A 78 6.08 13.07 -8.36
CA LEU A 78 5.25 11.88 -8.34
C LEU A 78 4.56 11.70 -6.98
N HIS A 79 3.33 11.22 -7.02
CA HIS A 79 2.61 10.80 -5.82
C HIS A 79 1.86 9.48 -6.07
N PRO A 80 2.57 8.35 -6.24
CA PRO A 80 1.95 7.05 -6.47
C PRO A 80 1.24 6.58 -5.20
N TYR A 81 0.07 6.00 -5.34
CA TYR A 81 -0.62 5.34 -4.21
C TYR A 81 -0.19 3.89 -4.06
N GLY A 82 -0.20 3.13 -5.15
CA GLY A 82 0.17 1.71 -5.13
C GLY A 82 1.64 1.45 -4.92
N ALA A 83 1.95 0.30 -4.33
CA ALA A 83 3.33 -0.09 -4.03
C ALA A 83 4.04 -0.79 -5.21
N CYS A 84 3.32 -1.12 -6.29
CA CYS A 84 3.93 -1.85 -7.41
C CYS A 84 4.56 -0.94 -8.47
N PHE A 85 4.21 0.37 -8.46
CA PHE A 85 4.73 1.34 -9.43
C PHE A 85 5.11 2.66 -8.75
N HIS A 86 6.05 3.38 -9.36
CA HIS A 86 6.50 4.71 -8.91
C HIS A 86 5.65 5.85 -9.46
N ASP A 87 4.76 5.57 -10.41
CA ASP A 87 3.89 6.51 -11.10
C ASP A 87 2.43 6.04 -11.12
N ILE A 88 1.50 6.97 -11.35
CA ILE A 88 0.05 6.67 -11.39
C ILE A 88 -0.31 5.88 -12.65
N GLU A 89 0.40 6.12 -13.76
CA GLU A 89 0.16 5.45 -15.04
C GLU A 89 0.67 4.00 -15.11
N GLU A 90 1.27 3.49 -14.02
CA GLU A 90 1.76 2.10 -13.90
C GLU A 90 2.85 1.74 -14.95
N LYS A 91 3.75 2.67 -15.27
CA LYS A 91 4.84 2.48 -16.25
C LYS A 91 6.18 2.15 -15.60
N LEU A 92 6.46 2.71 -14.42
CA LEU A 92 7.73 2.59 -13.72
C LEU A 92 7.62 1.63 -12.55
N SER A 93 7.96 0.36 -12.75
CA SER A 93 7.89 -0.69 -11.74
C SER A 93 8.79 -0.40 -10.52
N THR A 94 8.30 -0.71 -9.31
CA THR A 94 9.12 -0.77 -8.09
C THR A 94 9.90 -2.08 -7.96
N GLY A 95 9.68 -3.04 -8.85
CA GLY A 95 10.24 -4.38 -8.80
C GLY A 95 9.45 -5.36 -7.91
N LEU A 96 8.39 -4.91 -7.22
CA LEU A 96 7.65 -5.75 -6.29
C LEU A 96 6.97 -6.94 -6.98
N ILE A 97 6.30 -6.72 -8.10
CA ILE A 97 5.63 -7.78 -8.87
C ILE A 97 6.65 -8.79 -9.37
N GLU A 98 7.76 -8.32 -9.91
CA GLU A 98 8.85 -9.14 -10.43
C GLU A 98 9.48 -9.97 -9.31
N TRP A 99 9.70 -9.35 -8.14
CA TRP A 99 10.26 -10.05 -7.00
C TRP A 99 9.31 -11.14 -6.49
N LEU A 100 8.01 -10.87 -6.35
CA LEU A 100 7.02 -11.87 -5.95
C LEU A 100 6.98 -13.07 -6.91
N ARG A 101 7.07 -12.80 -8.22
CA ARG A 101 7.16 -13.85 -9.24
C ARG A 101 8.44 -14.70 -9.07
N CYS A 102 9.59 -14.06 -8.83
CA CYS A 102 10.85 -14.77 -8.59
C CYS A 102 10.82 -15.64 -7.33
N GLN A 103 10.03 -15.24 -6.33
CA GLN A 103 9.81 -16.03 -5.10
C GLN A 103 8.75 -17.13 -5.27
N ASN A 104 8.12 -17.25 -6.45
CA ASN A 104 6.99 -18.16 -6.70
C ASN A 104 5.85 -17.96 -5.68
N ALA A 105 5.56 -16.72 -5.33
CA ALA A 105 4.47 -16.42 -4.42
C ALA A 105 3.13 -16.90 -4.99
N ASP A 106 2.34 -17.60 -4.21
CA ASP A 106 0.99 -18.06 -4.55
C ASP A 106 -0.11 -17.27 -3.84
N THR A 107 0.24 -16.66 -2.71
CA THR A 107 -0.68 -15.90 -1.88
C THR A 107 0.02 -14.65 -1.34
N VAL A 108 -0.64 -13.50 -1.46
CA VAL A 108 -0.15 -12.22 -0.94
C VAL A 108 -1.15 -11.67 0.08
N ILE A 109 -0.68 -11.44 1.32
CA ILE A 109 -1.50 -10.87 2.39
C ILE A 109 -1.17 -9.39 2.53
N VAL A 110 -2.17 -8.54 2.36
CA VAL A 110 -2.02 -7.08 2.39
C VAL A 110 -2.65 -6.49 3.66
N GLY A 111 -1.97 -5.54 4.27
CA GLY A 111 -2.46 -4.68 5.33
C GLY A 111 -1.65 -3.39 5.36
N GLY A 112 -2.22 -2.30 5.85
CA GLY A 112 -1.53 -1.01 5.93
C GLY A 112 -2.44 0.20 5.83
N LEU A 113 -1.86 1.31 5.39
CA LEU A 113 -2.46 2.64 5.33
C LEU A 113 -2.22 3.27 3.93
N ALA A 114 -3.13 4.07 3.40
CA ALA A 114 -4.52 4.16 3.82
C ALA A 114 -5.37 3.19 3.00
N THR A 115 -6.42 2.63 3.62
CA THR A 115 -7.31 1.64 2.99
C THR A 115 -7.82 2.10 1.63
N ASP A 116 -8.31 3.32 1.56
CA ASP A 116 -8.98 3.96 0.43
C ASP A 116 -8.03 4.51 -0.66
N TYR A 117 -6.72 4.52 -0.39
CA TYR A 117 -5.68 4.98 -1.33
C TYR A 117 -4.62 3.90 -1.56
N CYS A 118 -3.57 3.87 -0.74
CA CYS A 118 -2.41 3.02 -0.98
C CYS A 118 -2.72 1.53 -0.91
N VAL A 119 -3.53 1.09 0.05
CA VAL A 119 -3.92 -0.32 0.18
C VAL A 119 -4.77 -0.75 -1.00
N LYS A 120 -5.85 -0.03 -1.32
CA LYS A 120 -6.71 -0.32 -2.47
C LYS A 120 -5.89 -0.41 -3.76
N THR A 121 -5.12 0.62 -4.06
CA THR A 121 -4.34 0.67 -5.31
C THR A 121 -3.33 -0.47 -5.38
N THR A 122 -2.62 -0.77 -4.28
CA THR A 122 -1.68 -1.90 -4.22
C THR A 122 -2.38 -3.23 -4.47
N VAL A 123 -3.55 -3.46 -3.87
CA VAL A 123 -4.35 -4.68 -4.06
C VAL A 123 -4.77 -4.84 -5.52
N LEU A 124 -5.27 -3.77 -6.15
CA LEU A 124 -5.68 -3.80 -7.56
C LEU A 124 -4.48 -4.07 -8.49
N GLN A 125 -3.32 -3.48 -8.21
CA GLN A 125 -2.09 -3.72 -8.96
C GLN A 125 -1.61 -5.17 -8.81
N LEU A 126 -1.65 -5.72 -7.60
CA LEU A 126 -1.29 -7.11 -7.34
C LEU A 126 -2.19 -8.09 -8.07
N LEU A 127 -3.51 -7.85 -8.09
CA LEU A 127 -4.47 -8.69 -8.81
C LEU A 127 -4.21 -8.71 -10.32
N LYS A 128 -3.76 -7.61 -10.89
CA LYS A 128 -3.34 -7.53 -12.31
C LYS A 128 -1.96 -8.17 -12.54
N GLY A 129 -1.09 -8.11 -11.53
CA GLY A 129 0.34 -8.39 -11.66
C GLY A 129 0.72 -9.86 -11.68
N GLY A 130 -0.13 -10.79 -11.23
CA GLY A 130 0.21 -12.21 -11.15
C GLY A 130 -0.96 -13.13 -10.85
N ALA A 131 -0.69 -14.44 -10.85
CA ALA A 131 -1.68 -15.49 -10.63
C ALA A 131 -1.84 -15.89 -9.15
N TRP A 132 -1.40 -15.05 -8.22
CA TRP A 132 -1.54 -15.26 -6.78
C TRP A 132 -2.92 -14.88 -6.25
N LYS A 133 -3.27 -15.44 -5.10
CA LYS A 133 -4.42 -14.99 -4.32
C LYS A 133 -4.02 -13.72 -3.55
N VAL A 134 -4.86 -12.69 -3.59
CA VAL A 134 -4.65 -11.48 -2.79
C VAL A 134 -5.66 -11.45 -1.64
N ILE A 135 -5.15 -11.54 -0.42
CA ILE A 135 -5.94 -11.51 0.82
C ILE A 135 -5.70 -10.17 1.52
N VAL A 136 -6.77 -9.48 1.90
CA VAL A 136 -6.67 -8.21 2.64
C VAL A 136 -7.09 -8.42 4.08
N ASN A 137 -6.22 -8.03 5.02
CA ASN A 137 -6.47 -8.07 6.46
C ASN A 137 -7.16 -6.77 6.90
N GLN A 138 -8.47 -6.78 7.01
CA GLN A 138 -9.26 -5.60 7.35
C GLN A 138 -8.83 -4.98 8.69
N ALA A 139 -8.56 -5.79 9.72
CA ALA A 139 -8.13 -5.30 11.03
C ALA A 139 -6.76 -4.61 11.01
N ALA A 140 -5.93 -4.86 10.00
CA ALA A 140 -4.63 -4.23 9.81
C ALA A 140 -4.67 -3.03 8.87
N CYS A 141 -5.85 -2.54 8.50
CA CYS A 141 -6.02 -1.39 7.61
C CYS A 141 -6.75 -0.25 8.31
N ARG A 142 -6.39 0.99 7.97
CA ARG A 142 -7.12 2.20 8.36
C ARG A 142 -7.14 3.16 7.18
N GLY A 143 -8.27 3.82 6.95
CA GLY A 143 -8.45 4.77 5.85
C GLY A 143 -8.64 6.20 6.32
N ILE A 144 -8.87 7.07 5.37
CA ILE A 144 -8.99 8.52 5.56
C ILE A 144 -10.45 8.91 5.87
N ALA A 145 -11.41 8.46 5.06
CA ALA A 145 -12.81 8.80 5.21
C ALA A 145 -13.72 7.57 5.12
N PRO A 146 -14.79 7.47 5.94
CA PRO A 146 -15.65 6.29 5.98
C PRO A 146 -16.23 5.91 4.61
N GLU A 147 -16.67 6.90 3.83
CA GLU A 147 -17.31 6.69 2.54
C GLU A 147 -16.34 6.13 1.49
N THR A 148 -15.12 6.67 1.44
CA THR A 148 -14.09 6.20 0.52
C THR A 148 -13.51 4.85 0.93
N VAL A 149 -13.47 4.57 2.23
CA VAL A 149 -13.08 3.26 2.77
C VAL A 149 -14.09 2.19 2.38
N GLU A 150 -15.40 2.46 2.51
CA GLU A 150 -16.45 1.51 2.12
C GLU A 150 -16.39 1.22 0.61
N SER A 151 -16.25 2.27 -0.22
CA SER A 151 -16.05 2.11 -1.67
C SER A 151 -14.81 1.27 -1.98
N ALA A 152 -13.70 1.50 -1.28
CA ALA A 152 -12.46 0.76 -1.48
C ALA A 152 -12.62 -0.74 -1.17
N TRP A 153 -13.35 -1.10 -0.12
CA TRP A 153 -13.65 -2.51 0.18
C TRP A 153 -14.45 -3.17 -0.93
N GLN A 154 -15.47 -2.48 -1.45
CA GLN A 154 -16.29 -2.98 -2.55
C GLN A 154 -15.49 -3.13 -3.85
N GLU A 155 -14.64 -2.16 -4.18
CA GLU A 155 -13.78 -2.21 -5.35
C GLU A 155 -12.79 -3.38 -5.28
N MET A 156 -12.07 -3.54 -4.16
CA MET A 156 -11.13 -4.64 -3.98
C MET A 156 -11.81 -6.01 -4.06
N HIS A 157 -12.96 -6.17 -3.41
CA HIS A 157 -13.74 -7.41 -3.46
C HIS A 157 -14.23 -7.71 -4.88
N SER A 158 -14.76 -6.71 -5.59
CA SER A 158 -15.25 -6.86 -6.97
C SER A 158 -14.14 -7.20 -7.96
N ALA A 159 -12.91 -6.75 -7.68
CA ALA A 159 -11.71 -7.09 -8.46
C ALA A 159 -11.17 -8.50 -8.16
N GLY A 160 -11.69 -9.21 -7.15
CA GLY A 160 -11.30 -10.57 -6.81
C GLY A 160 -10.41 -10.70 -5.57
N ALA A 161 -10.20 -9.64 -4.79
CA ALA A 161 -9.52 -9.75 -3.51
C ALA A 161 -10.37 -10.47 -2.46
N ILE A 162 -9.72 -11.22 -1.60
CA ILE A 162 -10.34 -11.93 -0.48
C ILE A 162 -10.19 -11.05 0.76
N VAL A 163 -11.25 -10.34 1.14
CA VAL A 163 -11.24 -9.47 2.31
C VAL A 163 -11.66 -10.28 3.54
N LEU A 164 -10.77 -10.37 4.54
CA LEU A 164 -11.01 -11.09 5.79
C LEU A 164 -10.83 -10.16 6.98
N GLU A 165 -11.64 -10.36 8.01
CA GLU A 165 -11.72 -9.46 9.16
C GLU A 165 -10.39 -9.26 9.87
N ASN A 166 -9.62 -10.35 10.08
CA ASN A 166 -8.43 -10.32 10.91
C ASN A 166 -7.48 -11.50 10.62
N ALA A 167 -6.30 -11.46 11.22
CA ALA A 167 -5.28 -12.50 11.04
C ALA A 167 -5.73 -13.92 11.45
N LYS A 168 -6.68 -14.06 12.37
CA LYS A 168 -7.22 -15.36 12.79
C LYS A 168 -8.06 -15.98 11.68
N GLU A 169 -8.90 -15.18 11.04
CA GLU A 169 -9.70 -15.61 9.88
C GLU A 169 -8.80 -15.97 8.69
N ILE A 170 -7.75 -15.19 8.44
CA ILE A 170 -6.76 -15.47 7.40
C ILE A 170 -6.08 -16.82 7.66
N LYS A 171 -5.62 -17.05 8.89
CA LYS A 171 -5.00 -18.33 9.26
C LYS A 171 -5.94 -19.52 9.02
N LYS A 172 -7.22 -19.37 9.40
CA LYS A 172 -8.23 -20.39 9.16
C LYS A 172 -8.46 -20.62 7.67
N TYR A 173 -8.52 -19.55 6.89
CA TYR A 173 -8.68 -19.62 5.43
C TYR A 173 -7.53 -20.39 4.77
N ILE A 174 -6.28 -20.04 5.09
CA ILE A 174 -5.09 -20.68 4.51
C ILE A 174 -5.01 -22.17 4.88
N ASN A 175 -5.30 -22.52 6.12
CA ASN A 175 -5.24 -23.92 6.58
C ASN A 175 -6.31 -24.83 5.99
N ASN A 176 -7.34 -24.29 5.35
CA ASN A 176 -8.44 -25.04 4.74
C ASN A 176 -8.32 -25.15 3.20
N GLN A 177 -7.23 -24.70 2.63
CA GLN A 177 -6.90 -24.80 1.18
C GLN A 177 -6.06 -26.06 0.91
#